data_5d1624fa9c64093aefd3cc9b6d13df43
#
_entry.id   5d1624fa9c64093aefd3cc9b6d13df43
#
_cell.length_a   1.000
_cell.length_b   1.000
_cell.length_c   1.000
_cell.angle_alpha   90.00
_cell.angle_beta   90.00
_cell.angle_gamma   90.00
#
_symmetry.space_group_name_H-M   'P 1'
#
loop_
_entity.id
_entity.type
_entity.pdbx_description
1 polymer ?
#
loop_
_entity_poly.entity_id
_entity_poly.type
_entity_poly.pdbx_seq_one_letter_code
_entity_poly.pdbx_strand_id
1 'polypeptide(L)'
;YNGLPHVERTLESVSGLETVVVDHGSTDGTVERVRAGFPAAKVVEQENLGLAAGWNRGIRETAAPYVLVLNSDAWVVGDAVDRLKRFADGIPRAAWVAPRLLNPDGTLQPSVRGFPTTWRIATEYLFLRKLAPRSRLLNSFYGAGFRHDEVREVEFAKAAAFLIRRQAFEEVGPFDEEFFLFSEETDWSYRARAAGWRTLFYPEAEAVHVGGASWRRESGTLFREQVRGHLRFLLKHRGVSAAEHARRVILAGLRLRSVVFRGERGAVYRDAADWVAAGPATTLLESTR
;
A
#
# COMPACT_ATOMS: atom_id res chain seq x y z
N TYR A 1 -1.76 -9.02 10.96
CA TYR A 1 -0.96 -9.12 12.18
C TYR A 1 -1.45 -8.13 13.23
N ASN A 2 -1.84 -8.63 14.43
CA ASN A 2 -2.32 -7.85 15.57
C ASN A 2 -3.45 -6.88 15.18
N GLY A 3 -4.55 -7.45 14.67
CA GLY A 3 -5.66 -6.70 14.06
C GLY A 3 -6.69 -6.13 15.03
N LEU A 4 -6.64 -6.48 16.31
CA LEU A 4 -7.49 -5.86 17.31
C LEU A 4 -7.08 -4.39 17.54
N PRO A 5 -8.04 -3.48 17.71
CA PRO A 5 -9.50 -3.69 17.85
C PRO A 5 -10.31 -3.55 16.56
N HIS A 6 -9.69 -3.45 15.38
CA HIS A 6 -10.38 -3.04 14.16
C HIS A 6 -10.97 -4.19 13.33
N VAL A 7 -10.42 -5.41 13.46
CA VAL A 7 -10.76 -6.57 12.61
C VAL A 7 -12.26 -6.91 12.63
N GLU A 8 -12.95 -6.75 13.75
CA GLU A 8 -14.38 -7.03 13.85
C GLU A 8 -15.19 -6.12 12.93
N ARG A 9 -14.95 -4.81 12.99
CA ARG A 9 -15.61 -3.85 12.11
C ARG A 9 -15.29 -4.08 10.64
N THR A 10 -14.07 -4.50 10.35
CA THR A 10 -13.66 -4.89 9.00
C THR A 10 -14.54 -6.04 8.51
N LEU A 11 -14.67 -7.12 9.29
CA LEU A 11 -15.45 -8.31 8.93
C LEU A 11 -16.95 -8.04 8.89
N GLU A 12 -17.49 -7.24 9.80
CA GLU A 12 -18.88 -6.80 9.79
C GLU A 12 -19.24 -6.10 8.48
N SER A 13 -18.33 -5.26 7.95
CA SER A 13 -18.56 -4.50 6.73
C SER A 13 -18.64 -5.35 5.46
N VAL A 14 -18.19 -6.59 5.51
CA VAL A 14 -18.22 -7.57 4.41
C VAL A 14 -19.04 -8.82 4.77
N SER A 15 -19.91 -8.70 5.77
CA SER A 15 -20.79 -9.80 6.20
C SER A 15 -21.64 -10.29 5.03
N GLY A 16 -21.75 -11.62 4.89
CA GLY A 16 -22.44 -12.25 3.77
C GLY A 16 -21.60 -12.50 2.52
N LEU A 17 -20.34 -12.04 2.49
CA LEU A 17 -19.38 -12.39 1.45
C LEU A 17 -18.50 -13.58 1.88
N GLU A 18 -18.07 -14.41 0.91
CA GLU A 18 -17.00 -15.37 1.14
C GLU A 18 -15.77 -14.62 1.62
N THR A 19 -15.31 -14.91 2.84
CA THR A 19 -14.24 -14.14 3.49
C THR A 19 -13.10 -15.05 3.92
N VAL A 20 -11.88 -14.67 3.55
CA VAL A 20 -10.64 -15.31 3.98
C VAL A 20 -9.84 -14.31 4.80
N VAL A 21 -9.54 -14.66 6.04
CA VAL A 21 -8.65 -13.91 6.93
C VAL A 21 -7.29 -14.59 6.94
N VAL A 22 -6.27 -13.91 6.43
CA VAL A 22 -4.89 -14.39 6.51
C VAL A 22 -4.21 -13.73 7.70
N ASP A 23 -3.91 -14.54 8.70
CA ASP A 23 -3.23 -14.09 9.92
C ASP A 23 -1.72 -14.36 9.82
N HIS A 24 -0.95 -13.36 10.18
CA HIS A 24 0.52 -13.38 10.12
C HIS A 24 1.17 -13.66 11.50
N GLY A 25 0.59 -14.57 12.27
CA GLY A 25 1.08 -14.94 13.60
C GLY A 25 0.74 -13.87 14.66
N SER A 26 -0.49 -13.39 14.67
CA SER A 26 -0.96 -12.45 15.70
C SER A 26 -0.87 -13.03 17.10
N THR A 27 -0.54 -12.18 18.06
CA THR A 27 -0.39 -12.52 19.48
C THR A 27 -1.33 -11.76 20.41
N ASP A 28 -2.22 -10.95 19.84
CA ASP A 28 -3.15 -10.07 20.57
C ASP A 28 -4.55 -10.68 20.75
N GLY A 29 -4.77 -11.95 20.34
CA GLY A 29 -6.09 -12.60 20.40
C GLY A 29 -6.94 -12.38 19.13
N THR A 30 -6.36 -11.82 18.06
CA THR A 30 -7.07 -11.58 16.78
C THR A 30 -7.68 -12.88 16.23
N VAL A 31 -6.94 -13.97 16.19
CA VAL A 31 -7.40 -15.26 15.60
C VAL A 31 -8.58 -15.82 16.37
N GLU A 32 -8.47 -15.87 17.70
CA GLU A 32 -9.52 -16.36 18.58
C GLU A 32 -10.80 -15.54 18.43
N ARG A 33 -10.65 -14.22 18.35
CA ARG A 33 -11.76 -13.29 18.20
C ARG A 33 -12.48 -13.47 16.85
N VAL A 34 -11.72 -13.64 15.76
CA VAL A 34 -12.30 -13.90 14.43
C VAL A 34 -13.04 -15.23 14.41
N ARG A 35 -12.45 -16.31 14.94
CA ARG A 35 -13.10 -17.63 14.98
C ARG A 35 -14.37 -17.64 15.80
N ALA A 36 -14.39 -16.93 16.94
CA ALA A 36 -15.58 -16.86 17.79
C ALA A 36 -16.69 -15.98 17.22
N GLY A 37 -16.36 -14.83 16.64
CA GLY A 37 -17.33 -13.85 16.15
C GLY A 37 -17.78 -14.05 14.70
N PHE A 38 -16.93 -14.67 13.88
CA PHE A 38 -17.14 -14.81 12.43
C PHE A 38 -16.90 -16.25 11.95
N PRO A 39 -17.69 -17.24 12.39
CA PRO A 39 -17.43 -18.65 12.10
C PRO A 39 -17.51 -19.02 10.61
N ALA A 40 -18.13 -18.18 9.79
CA ALA A 40 -18.17 -18.33 8.34
C ALA A 40 -16.88 -17.86 7.64
N ALA A 41 -16.03 -17.08 8.31
CA ALA A 41 -14.76 -16.63 7.75
C ALA A 41 -13.71 -17.76 7.84
N LYS A 42 -13.06 -18.04 6.72
CA LYS A 42 -11.92 -18.95 6.67
C LYS A 42 -10.69 -18.28 7.24
N VAL A 43 -10.13 -18.78 8.33
CA VAL A 43 -8.87 -18.27 8.90
C VAL A 43 -7.70 -19.12 8.42
N VAL A 44 -6.71 -18.47 7.84
CA VAL A 44 -5.45 -19.08 7.37
C VAL A 44 -4.31 -18.44 8.15
N GLU A 45 -3.65 -19.24 8.97
CA GLU A 45 -2.50 -18.79 9.76
C GLU A 45 -1.19 -19.05 9.01
N GLN A 46 -0.27 -18.11 9.04
CA GLN A 46 1.07 -18.22 8.48
C GLN A 46 2.08 -17.37 9.26
N GLU A 47 3.36 -17.57 9.02
CA GLU A 47 4.40 -16.67 9.48
C GLU A 47 4.25 -15.27 8.84
N ASN A 48 4.78 -14.25 9.51
CA ASN A 48 4.77 -12.90 8.96
C ASN A 48 5.81 -12.74 7.84
N LEU A 49 5.40 -13.10 6.64
CA LEU A 49 6.18 -13.00 5.41
C LEU A 49 5.94 -11.70 4.64
N GLY A 50 5.25 -10.74 5.26
CA GLY A 50 4.90 -9.46 4.65
C GLY A 50 3.53 -9.43 3.98
N LEU A 51 3.12 -8.22 3.58
CA LEU A 51 1.75 -7.97 3.13
C LEU A 51 1.45 -8.63 1.78
N ALA A 52 2.42 -8.62 0.85
CA ALA A 52 2.30 -9.29 -0.45
C ALA A 52 2.01 -10.79 -0.31
N ALA A 53 2.72 -11.48 0.60
CA ALA A 53 2.51 -12.90 0.86
C ALA A 53 1.10 -13.18 1.41
N GLY A 54 0.59 -12.32 2.30
CA GLY A 54 -0.77 -12.43 2.82
C GLY A 54 -1.83 -12.25 1.72
N TRP A 55 -1.69 -11.24 0.87
CA TRP A 55 -2.61 -11.04 -0.25
C TRP A 55 -2.58 -12.19 -1.25
N ASN A 56 -1.39 -12.64 -1.63
CA ASN A 56 -1.22 -13.80 -2.51
C ASN A 56 -1.90 -15.05 -1.92
N ARG A 57 -1.72 -15.29 -0.64
CA ARG A 57 -2.34 -16.44 0.05
C ARG A 57 -3.87 -16.29 0.04
N GLY A 58 -4.41 -15.15 0.47
CA GLY A 58 -5.85 -14.92 0.50
C GLY A 58 -6.52 -15.04 -0.87
N ILE A 59 -5.90 -14.50 -1.93
CA ILE A 59 -6.43 -14.59 -3.30
C ILE A 59 -6.45 -16.04 -3.80
N ARG A 60 -5.49 -16.88 -3.42
CA ARG A 60 -5.45 -18.30 -3.81
C ARG A 60 -6.47 -19.16 -3.07
N GLU A 61 -6.95 -18.73 -1.90
CA GLU A 61 -7.91 -19.46 -1.08
C GLU A 61 -9.37 -19.32 -1.54
N THR A 62 -9.64 -18.52 -2.57
CA THR A 62 -10.96 -18.33 -3.19
C THR A 62 -10.88 -18.51 -4.71
N ALA A 63 -12.01 -18.86 -5.34
CA ALA A 63 -12.15 -18.96 -6.80
C ALA A 63 -12.96 -17.82 -7.41
N ALA A 64 -13.37 -16.84 -6.61
CA ALA A 64 -14.20 -15.73 -7.06
C ALA A 64 -13.57 -14.93 -8.21
N PRO A 65 -14.34 -14.45 -9.20
CA PRO A 65 -13.82 -13.69 -10.35
C PRO A 65 -13.26 -12.32 -9.96
N TYR A 66 -13.66 -11.81 -8.80
CA TYR A 66 -13.13 -10.61 -8.16
C TYR A 66 -12.82 -10.91 -6.71
N VAL A 67 -11.76 -10.32 -6.21
CA VAL A 67 -11.39 -10.38 -4.79
C VAL A 67 -11.29 -8.96 -4.25
N LEU A 68 -12.03 -8.65 -3.20
CA LEU A 68 -11.82 -7.45 -2.42
C LEU A 68 -10.67 -7.72 -1.44
N VAL A 69 -9.58 -7.01 -1.57
CA VAL A 69 -8.51 -7.00 -0.59
C VAL A 69 -8.74 -5.84 0.37
N LEU A 70 -8.73 -6.13 1.66
CA LEU A 70 -9.07 -5.18 2.72
C LEU A 70 -8.09 -5.33 3.89
N ASN A 71 -7.50 -4.23 4.32
CA ASN A 71 -6.67 -4.23 5.52
C ASN A 71 -7.54 -4.47 6.77
N SER A 72 -6.95 -5.06 7.81
CA SER A 72 -7.64 -5.34 9.08
C SER A 72 -8.09 -4.08 9.85
N ASP A 73 -7.63 -2.90 9.44
CA ASP A 73 -8.01 -1.58 9.97
C ASP A 73 -8.78 -0.72 8.95
N ALA A 74 -9.40 -1.38 7.96
CA ALA A 74 -10.25 -0.73 6.97
C ALA A 74 -11.61 -1.43 6.87
N TRP A 75 -12.66 -0.70 6.50
CA TRP A 75 -14.00 -1.24 6.27
C TRP A 75 -14.69 -0.51 5.12
N VAL A 76 -15.52 -1.23 4.39
CA VAL A 76 -16.31 -0.66 3.29
C VAL A 76 -17.58 0.02 3.81
N VAL A 77 -18.08 1.00 3.06
CA VAL A 77 -19.27 1.77 3.42
C VAL A 77 -20.45 1.38 2.52
N GLY A 78 -21.55 0.96 3.10
CA GLY A 78 -22.78 0.63 2.39
C GLY A 78 -22.59 -0.45 1.31
N ASP A 79 -23.03 -0.18 0.09
CA ASP A 79 -22.97 -1.07 -1.07
C ASP A 79 -21.68 -0.94 -1.91
N ALA A 80 -20.59 -0.46 -1.29
CA ALA A 80 -19.32 -0.16 -1.99
C ALA A 80 -18.77 -1.36 -2.78
N VAL A 81 -18.88 -2.59 -2.26
CA VAL A 81 -18.40 -3.80 -2.96
C VAL A 81 -19.16 -4.02 -4.26
N ASP A 82 -20.49 -3.93 -4.23
CA ASP A 82 -21.33 -4.07 -5.40
C ASP A 82 -21.08 -2.95 -6.43
N ARG A 83 -20.84 -1.72 -5.96
CA ARG A 83 -20.49 -0.60 -6.83
C ARG A 83 -19.15 -0.83 -7.51
N LEU A 84 -18.11 -1.25 -6.77
CA LEU A 84 -16.80 -1.59 -7.33
C LEU A 84 -16.91 -2.69 -8.37
N LYS A 85 -17.67 -3.74 -8.07
CA LYS A 85 -17.87 -4.86 -9.00
C LYS A 85 -18.57 -4.42 -10.27
N ARG A 86 -19.73 -3.73 -10.16
CA ARG A 86 -20.47 -3.22 -11.35
C ARG A 86 -19.61 -2.30 -12.21
N PHE A 87 -18.82 -1.44 -11.57
CA PHE A 87 -17.90 -0.55 -12.29
C PHE A 87 -16.80 -1.34 -13.02
N ALA A 88 -16.21 -2.35 -12.36
CA ALA A 88 -15.20 -3.21 -12.97
C ALA A 88 -15.77 -4.05 -14.13
N ASP A 89 -17.01 -4.53 -14.02
CA ASP A 89 -17.70 -5.28 -15.10
C ASP A 89 -17.87 -4.45 -16.37
N GLY A 90 -18.10 -3.14 -16.23
CA GLY A 90 -18.21 -2.20 -17.34
C GLY A 90 -16.88 -1.88 -18.05
N ILE A 91 -15.73 -2.31 -17.51
CA ILE A 91 -14.41 -1.98 -18.05
C ILE A 91 -13.55 -3.25 -18.14
N PRO A 92 -13.49 -3.90 -19.32
CA PRO A 92 -12.85 -5.22 -19.47
C PRO A 92 -11.39 -5.29 -19.00
N ARG A 93 -10.64 -4.20 -19.11
CA ARG A 93 -9.22 -4.13 -18.70
C ARG A 93 -9.01 -3.43 -17.34
N ALA A 94 -10.07 -3.28 -16.52
CA ALA A 94 -9.92 -2.88 -15.12
C ALA A 94 -9.35 -4.05 -14.32
N ALA A 95 -8.09 -3.93 -13.93
CA ALA A 95 -7.41 -4.93 -13.10
C ALA A 95 -7.62 -4.66 -11.62
N TRP A 96 -7.53 -3.39 -11.25
CA TRP A 96 -7.59 -2.88 -9.89
C TRP A 96 -8.54 -1.69 -9.84
N VAL A 97 -9.53 -1.75 -8.97
CA VAL A 97 -10.43 -0.61 -8.71
C VAL A 97 -10.31 -0.21 -7.25
N ALA A 98 -9.85 1.01 -7.04
CA ALA A 98 -9.67 1.59 -5.71
C ALA A 98 -10.87 2.49 -5.34
N PRO A 99 -11.50 2.31 -4.18
CA PRO A 99 -12.52 3.20 -3.67
C PRO A 99 -11.93 4.52 -3.17
N ARG A 100 -12.79 5.48 -2.92
CA ARG A 100 -12.47 6.67 -2.16
C ARG A 100 -12.20 6.28 -0.70
N LEU A 101 -11.01 6.59 -0.21
CA LEU A 101 -10.67 6.35 1.18
C LEU A 101 -11.04 7.56 2.05
N LEU A 102 -11.61 7.27 3.18
CA LEU A 102 -11.93 8.24 4.23
C LEU A 102 -11.15 7.92 5.51
N ASN A 103 -10.83 8.95 6.26
CA ASN A 103 -10.39 8.81 7.65
C ASN A 103 -11.61 8.44 8.53
N PRO A 104 -11.40 7.93 9.76
CA PRO A 104 -12.50 7.62 10.68
C PRO A 104 -13.43 8.81 11.03
N ASP A 105 -12.95 10.04 10.89
CA ASP A 105 -13.71 11.27 11.07
C ASP A 105 -14.52 11.69 9.82
N GLY A 106 -14.52 10.88 8.76
CA GLY A 106 -15.20 11.12 7.49
C GLY A 106 -14.45 12.06 6.53
N THR A 107 -13.30 12.59 6.90
CA THR A 107 -12.50 13.42 5.99
C THR A 107 -11.80 12.56 4.93
N LEU A 108 -11.52 13.16 3.76
CA LEU A 108 -10.82 12.48 2.68
C LEU A 108 -9.42 12.00 3.10
N GLN A 109 -9.13 10.74 2.86
CA GLN A 109 -7.77 10.19 2.93
C GLN A 109 -7.20 10.05 1.52
N PRO A 110 -6.29 10.94 1.07
CA PRO A 110 -5.75 10.87 -0.29
C PRO A 110 -5.00 9.56 -0.54
N SER A 111 -5.45 8.78 -1.53
CA SER A 111 -4.94 7.44 -1.80
C SER A 111 -4.15 7.31 -3.11
N VAL A 112 -4.43 8.17 -4.11
CA VAL A 112 -3.78 8.09 -5.42
C VAL A 112 -2.32 8.52 -5.36
N ARG A 113 -1.47 7.77 -6.06
CA ARG A 113 -0.02 7.96 -6.10
C ARG A 113 0.52 7.78 -7.51
N GLY A 114 1.70 8.34 -7.75
CA GLY A 114 2.49 8.11 -8.96
C GLY A 114 3.65 7.14 -8.74
N PHE A 115 4.04 6.38 -9.75
CA PHE A 115 5.17 5.45 -9.65
C PHE A 115 6.46 6.14 -9.21
N PRO A 116 7.29 5.52 -8.36
CA PRO A 116 8.56 6.08 -7.95
C PRO A 116 9.46 6.39 -9.14
N THR A 117 9.99 7.60 -9.17
CA THR A 117 11.09 8.03 -10.03
C THR A 117 12.09 8.81 -9.17
N THR A 118 13.34 8.93 -9.59
CA THR A 118 14.33 9.71 -8.85
C THR A 118 13.84 11.13 -8.60
N TRP A 119 13.16 11.75 -9.58
CA TRP A 119 12.58 13.09 -9.43
C TRP A 119 11.47 13.14 -8.36
N ARG A 120 10.50 12.22 -8.42
CA ARG A 120 9.41 12.16 -7.43
C ARG A 120 9.93 11.90 -6.02
N ILE A 121 10.96 11.06 -5.89
CA ILE A 121 11.66 10.85 -4.63
C ILE A 121 12.34 12.13 -4.17
N ALA A 122 13.03 12.85 -5.06
CA ALA A 122 13.65 14.14 -4.73
C ALA A 122 12.60 15.16 -4.25
N THR A 123 11.46 15.26 -4.92
CA THR A 123 10.40 16.21 -4.52
C THR A 123 9.84 15.90 -3.13
N GLU A 124 9.77 14.64 -2.74
CA GLU A 124 9.35 14.22 -1.39
C GLU A 124 10.43 14.44 -0.35
N TYR A 125 11.60 13.87 -0.55
CA TYR A 125 12.64 13.83 0.47
C TYR A 125 13.31 15.19 0.71
N LEU A 126 13.39 16.06 -0.31
CA LEU A 126 13.94 17.41 -0.23
C LEU A 126 12.87 18.49 0.01
N PHE A 127 11.65 18.13 0.40
CA PHE A 127 10.53 19.04 0.68
C PHE A 127 10.04 19.90 -0.50
N LEU A 128 10.49 19.64 -1.74
CA LEU A 128 10.14 20.48 -2.89
C LEU A 128 8.63 20.54 -3.14
N ARG A 129 7.89 19.46 -2.86
CA ARG A 129 6.43 19.43 -2.97
C ARG A 129 5.71 20.43 -2.07
N LYS A 130 6.35 20.84 -0.94
CA LYS A 130 5.75 21.83 -0.03
C LYS A 130 5.80 23.24 -0.59
N LEU A 131 6.73 23.53 -1.52
CA LEU A 131 6.85 24.83 -2.18
C LEU A 131 5.66 25.11 -3.12
N ALA A 132 5.12 24.07 -3.76
CA ALA A 132 3.98 24.18 -4.64
C ALA A 132 3.11 22.90 -4.56
N PRO A 133 2.24 22.76 -3.54
CA PRO A 133 1.48 21.53 -3.29
C PRO A 133 0.53 21.13 -4.42
N ARG A 134 0.09 22.09 -5.25
CA ARG A 134 -0.79 21.84 -6.42
C ARG A 134 -0.02 21.60 -7.71
N SER A 135 1.30 21.75 -7.71
CA SER A 135 2.12 21.58 -8.90
C SER A 135 2.19 20.10 -9.33
N ARG A 136 1.82 19.82 -10.58
CA ARG A 136 1.99 18.49 -11.18
C ARG A 136 3.45 18.09 -11.32
N LEU A 137 4.39 19.04 -11.35
CA LEU A 137 5.82 18.77 -11.40
C LEU A 137 6.40 18.43 -10.02
N LEU A 138 6.06 19.22 -8.99
CA LEU A 138 6.66 19.12 -7.66
C LEU A 138 5.90 18.18 -6.72
N ASN A 139 4.64 17.85 -7.00
CA ASN A 139 3.83 16.97 -6.16
C ASN A 139 3.14 15.84 -6.94
N SER A 140 3.73 15.41 -8.07
CA SER A 140 3.18 14.32 -8.91
C SER A 140 3.16 12.97 -8.21
N PHE A 141 4.00 12.76 -7.20
CA PHE A 141 4.00 11.52 -6.41
C PHE A 141 2.70 11.33 -5.62
N TYR A 142 2.09 12.41 -5.15
CA TYR A 142 0.85 12.38 -4.35
C TYR A 142 -0.39 12.80 -5.16
N GLY A 143 -0.36 12.64 -6.49
CA GLY A 143 -1.51 12.95 -7.34
C GLY A 143 -1.91 14.43 -7.32
N ALA A 144 -0.93 15.33 -7.44
CA ALA A 144 -1.08 16.79 -7.27
C ALA A 144 -2.38 17.36 -7.83
N GLY A 145 -3.18 17.98 -6.97
CA GLY A 145 -4.43 18.64 -7.33
C GLY A 145 -5.59 17.70 -7.67
N PHE A 146 -5.43 16.39 -7.51
CA PHE A 146 -6.52 15.45 -7.66
C PHE A 146 -7.45 15.51 -6.44
N ARG A 147 -8.71 15.85 -6.66
CA ARG A 147 -9.71 16.05 -5.61
C ARG A 147 -10.35 14.77 -5.10
N HIS A 148 -10.11 13.63 -5.79
CA HIS A 148 -10.73 12.34 -5.49
C HIS A 148 -12.27 12.37 -5.60
N ASP A 149 -12.80 13.12 -6.53
CA ASP A 149 -14.24 13.32 -6.78
C ASP A 149 -14.67 12.88 -8.19
N GLU A 150 -13.78 12.34 -8.99
CA GLU A 150 -14.05 11.83 -10.34
C GLU A 150 -13.40 10.47 -10.59
N VAL A 151 -13.97 9.68 -11.50
CA VAL A 151 -13.35 8.46 -12.01
C VAL A 151 -12.04 8.82 -12.72
N ARG A 152 -10.97 8.10 -12.37
CA ARG A 152 -9.67 8.36 -13.00
C ARG A 152 -8.84 7.09 -13.13
N GLU A 153 -8.20 6.93 -14.29
CA GLU A 153 -7.08 6.00 -14.39
C GLU A 153 -5.87 6.57 -13.65
N VAL A 154 -5.29 5.77 -12.76
CA VAL A 154 -4.19 6.17 -11.89
C VAL A 154 -2.99 5.25 -12.06
N GLU A 155 -1.82 5.71 -11.66
CA GLU A 155 -0.64 4.84 -11.71
C GLU A 155 -0.75 3.73 -10.65
N PHE A 156 -1.07 4.09 -9.42
CA PHE A 156 -1.49 3.17 -8.36
C PHE A 156 -2.25 3.91 -7.26
N ALA A 157 -2.90 3.16 -6.39
CA ALA A 157 -3.58 3.69 -5.21
C ALA A 157 -3.13 2.89 -3.97
N LYS A 158 -3.21 3.51 -2.79
CA LYS A 158 -2.96 2.83 -1.52
C LYS A 158 -3.83 1.59 -1.39
N ALA A 159 -3.22 0.48 -1.03
CA ALA A 159 -3.86 -0.82 -0.94
C ALA A 159 -4.57 -1.08 0.42
N ALA A 160 -5.23 -0.06 0.99
CA ALA A 160 -6.03 -0.25 2.21
C ALA A 160 -7.36 -0.97 1.94
N ALA A 161 -7.95 -0.70 0.77
CA ALA A 161 -9.13 -1.37 0.23
C ALA A 161 -9.08 -1.30 -1.30
N PHE A 162 -9.25 -2.43 -1.99
CA PHE A 162 -9.31 -2.46 -3.45
C PHE A 162 -9.94 -3.74 -3.97
N LEU A 163 -10.62 -3.64 -5.10
CA LEU A 163 -11.13 -4.78 -5.83
C LEU A 163 -10.12 -5.17 -6.92
N ILE A 164 -9.67 -6.42 -6.93
CA ILE A 164 -8.80 -6.98 -7.96
C ILE A 164 -9.58 -7.98 -8.81
N ARG A 165 -9.42 -7.91 -10.13
CA ARG A 165 -9.95 -8.89 -11.08
C ARG A 165 -9.03 -10.11 -11.10
N ARG A 166 -9.58 -11.31 -10.90
CA ARG A 166 -8.80 -12.56 -10.90
C ARG A 166 -8.06 -12.77 -12.22
N GLN A 167 -8.70 -12.56 -13.36
CA GLN A 167 -8.03 -12.69 -14.66
C GLN A 167 -6.79 -11.80 -14.76
N ALA A 168 -6.85 -10.57 -14.25
CA ALA A 168 -5.68 -9.69 -14.23
C ALA A 168 -4.58 -10.24 -13.30
N PHE A 169 -4.96 -10.75 -12.13
CA PHE A 169 -4.00 -11.35 -11.20
C PHE A 169 -3.30 -12.57 -11.81
N GLU A 170 -4.03 -13.40 -12.56
CA GLU A 170 -3.47 -14.58 -13.23
C GLU A 170 -2.56 -14.21 -14.41
N GLU A 171 -2.93 -13.21 -15.23
CA GLU A 171 -2.14 -12.74 -16.37
C GLU A 171 -0.86 -11.98 -15.93
N VAL A 172 -0.95 -11.14 -14.89
CA VAL A 172 0.16 -10.32 -14.39
C VAL A 172 1.07 -11.12 -13.45
N GLY A 173 0.53 -12.14 -12.82
CA GLY A 173 1.16 -12.91 -11.77
C GLY A 173 0.94 -12.32 -10.37
N PRO A 174 1.42 -13.02 -9.33
CA PRO A 174 1.23 -12.64 -7.94
C PRO A 174 1.93 -11.32 -7.59
N PHE A 175 1.58 -10.76 -6.44
CA PHE A 175 2.38 -9.71 -5.82
C PHE A 175 3.77 -10.24 -5.50
N ASP A 176 4.79 -9.41 -5.68
CA ASP A 176 6.17 -9.79 -5.42
C ASP A 176 6.45 -9.78 -3.91
N GLU A 177 6.67 -10.95 -3.34
CA GLU A 177 6.86 -11.17 -1.90
C GLU A 177 8.22 -10.66 -1.37
N GLU A 178 9.11 -10.23 -2.26
CA GLU A 178 10.31 -9.51 -1.84
C GLU A 178 10.00 -8.11 -1.29
N PHE A 179 8.81 -7.55 -1.59
CA PHE A 179 8.28 -6.38 -0.91
C PHE A 179 7.57 -6.82 0.36
N PHE A 180 8.27 -6.76 1.49
CA PHE A 180 7.70 -7.14 2.79
C PHE A 180 6.53 -6.23 3.18
N LEU A 181 6.73 -4.92 3.05
CA LEU A 181 5.73 -3.90 3.35
C LEU A 181 6.04 -2.63 2.55
N PHE A 182 5.02 -2.03 1.95
CA PHE A 182 5.09 -0.89 1.02
C PHE A 182 5.72 -1.21 -0.34
N SER A 183 5.11 -0.68 -1.38
CA SER A 183 5.46 -0.80 -2.80
C SER A 183 5.13 -2.14 -3.47
N GLU A 184 4.56 -3.12 -2.77
CA GLU A 184 3.99 -4.34 -3.36
C GLU A 184 2.86 -4.01 -4.34
N GLU A 185 1.95 -3.12 -3.96
CA GLU A 185 0.87 -2.61 -4.80
C GLU A 185 1.40 -1.75 -5.94
N THR A 186 2.47 -1.04 -5.69
CA THR A 186 3.14 -0.18 -6.68
C THR A 186 3.79 -1.04 -7.78
N ASP A 187 4.53 -2.08 -7.39
CA ASP A 187 5.14 -3.05 -8.30
C ASP A 187 4.08 -3.76 -9.14
N TRP A 188 3.04 -4.27 -8.48
CA TRP A 188 2.00 -5.00 -9.17
C TRP A 188 1.25 -4.11 -10.18
N SER A 189 0.87 -2.89 -9.79
CA SER A 189 0.23 -1.92 -10.69
C SER A 189 1.12 -1.55 -11.88
N TYR A 190 2.43 -1.45 -11.67
CA TYR A 190 3.38 -1.19 -12.74
C TYR A 190 3.44 -2.34 -13.76
N ARG A 191 3.49 -3.60 -13.27
CA ARG A 191 3.46 -4.80 -14.12
C ARG A 191 2.11 -4.94 -14.83
N ALA A 192 1.01 -4.69 -14.14
CA ALA A 192 -0.34 -4.70 -14.71
C ALA A 192 -0.47 -3.72 -15.87
N ARG A 193 0.02 -2.48 -15.70
CA ARG A 193 0.05 -1.47 -16.75
C ARG A 193 0.87 -1.91 -17.95
N ALA A 194 2.03 -2.53 -17.73
CA ALA A 194 2.87 -3.05 -18.81
C ALA A 194 2.18 -4.18 -19.60
N ALA A 195 1.32 -4.95 -18.95
CA ALA A 195 0.46 -5.98 -19.56
C ALA A 195 -0.85 -5.44 -20.17
N GLY A 196 -1.02 -4.10 -20.22
CA GLY A 196 -2.20 -3.45 -20.81
C GLY A 196 -3.42 -3.44 -19.89
N TRP A 197 -3.27 -3.73 -18.61
CA TRP A 197 -4.29 -3.60 -17.58
C TRP A 197 -4.31 -2.20 -16.97
N ARG A 198 -5.45 -1.80 -16.39
CA ARG A 198 -5.69 -0.46 -15.85
C ARG A 198 -5.93 -0.50 -14.36
N THR A 199 -5.32 0.43 -13.63
CA THR A 199 -5.67 0.74 -12.25
C THR A 199 -6.60 1.95 -12.26
N LEU A 200 -7.77 1.82 -11.65
CA LEU A 200 -8.83 2.82 -11.69
C LEU A 200 -9.18 3.27 -10.28
N PHE A 201 -9.37 4.56 -10.11
CA PHE A 201 -9.96 5.15 -8.92
C PHE A 201 -11.46 5.42 -9.19
N TYR A 202 -12.33 4.97 -8.27
CA TYR A 202 -13.77 5.09 -8.38
C TYR A 202 -14.37 5.74 -7.11
N PRO A 203 -14.77 7.03 -7.18
CA PRO A 203 -15.17 7.79 -6.00
C PRO A 203 -16.55 7.45 -5.42
N GLU A 204 -17.42 6.79 -6.20
CA GLU A 204 -18.78 6.43 -5.75
C GLU A 204 -18.80 5.22 -4.82
N ALA A 205 -17.69 4.47 -4.72
CA ALA A 205 -17.49 3.48 -3.70
C ALA A 205 -16.56 4.05 -2.62
N GLU A 206 -16.91 3.88 -1.35
CA GLU A 206 -16.15 4.43 -0.24
C GLU A 206 -15.69 3.32 0.72
N ALA A 207 -14.51 3.52 1.29
CA ALA A 207 -14.02 2.72 2.41
C ALA A 207 -13.35 3.62 3.43
N VAL A 208 -13.49 3.29 4.70
CA VAL A 208 -12.78 3.98 5.78
C VAL A 208 -11.52 3.21 6.10
N HIS A 209 -10.43 3.93 6.36
CA HIS A 209 -9.16 3.32 6.75
C HIS A 209 -8.57 4.12 7.91
N VAL A 210 -8.31 3.44 9.03
CA VAL A 210 -7.75 4.07 10.22
C VAL A 210 -6.35 4.57 9.93
N GLY A 211 -5.49 3.72 9.41
CA GLY A 211 -4.13 4.04 9.04
C GLY A 211 -3.27 4.56 10.20
N GLY A 212 -1.97 4.37 10.11
CA GLY A 212 -1.03 4.97 11.05
C GLY A 212 -0.98 4.35 12.45
N ALA A 213 -1.77 3.32 12.76
CA ALA A 213 -1.65 2.61 14.04
C ALA A 213 -0.27 1.95 14.17
N SER A 214 0.18 1.28 13.12
CA SER A 214 1.52 0.70 13.01
C SER A 214 2.61 1.79 13.00
N TRP A 215 2.39 2.91 12.29
CA TRP A 215 3.32 4.03 12.25
C TRP A 215 3.66 4.62 13.62
N ARG A 216 2.71 4.63 14.55
CA ARG A 216 2.92 5.17 15.89
C ARG A 216 3.73 4.24 16.79
N ARG A 217 3.67 2.93 16.54
CA ARG A 217 4.38 1.91 17.36
C ARG A 217 5.79 1.59 16.85
N GLU A 218 5.99 1.60 15.52
CA GLU A 218 7.21 1.10 14.88
C GLU A 218 7.78 2.08 13.84
N SER A 219 7.71 3.38 14.10
CA SER A 219 8.00 4.43 13.10
C SER A 219 9.36 4.30 12.40
N GLY A 220 10.40 3.84 13.09
CA GLY A 220 11.74 3.67 12.52
C GLY A 220 11.80 2.50 11.52
N THR A 221 11.32 1.33 11.91
CA THR A 221 11.33 0.12 11.06
C THR A 221 10.44 0.32 9.83
N LEU A 222 9.22 0.81 10.02
CA LEU A 222 8.29 1.06 8.91
C LEU A 222 8.82 2.11 7.93
N PHE A 223 9.52 3.11 8.43
CA PHE A 223 10.14 4.11 7.57
C PHE A 223 11.28 3.51 6.72
N ARG A 224 12.11 2.62 7.29
CA ARG A 224 13.13 1.89 6.53
C ARG A 224 12.49 1.00 5.47
N GLU A 225 11.39 0.29 5.79
CA GLU A 225 10.66 -0.52 4.80
C GLU A 225 10.11 0.33 3.66
N GLN A 226 9.61 1.53 3.92
CA GLN A 226 9.18 2.45 2.86
C GLN A 226 10.36 2.86 1.95
N VAL A 227 11.51 3.18 2.52
CA VAL A 227 12.72 3.50 1.73
C VAL A 227 13.17 2.27 0.93
N ARG A 228 13.18 1.09 1.55
CA ARG A 228 13.51 -0.19 0.91
C ARG A 228 12.60 -0.47 -0.28
N GLY A 229 11.29 -0.30 -0.11
CA GLY A 229 10.30 -0.48 -1.17
C GLY A 229 10.57 0.44 -2.37
N HIS A 230 10.87 1.72 -2.14
CA HIS A 230 11.22 2.65 -3.22
C HIS A 230 12.49 2.23 -3.96
N LEU A 231 13.55 1.84 -3.22
CA LEU A 231 14.82 1.42 -3.83
C LEU A 231 14.66 0.12 -4.62
N ARG A 232 13.93 -0.86 -4.05
CA ARG A 232 13.64 -2.14 -4.71
C ARG A 232 12.84 -1.94 -5.99
N PHE A 233 11.80 -1.10 -5.96
CA PHE A 233 11.03 -0.76 -7.15
C PHE A 233 11.92 -0.16 -8.24
N LEU A 234 12.78 0.80 -7.90
CA LEU A 234 13.68 1.40 -8.86
C LEU A 234 14.75 0.43 -9.37
N LEU A 235 15.31 -0.39 -8.50
CA LEU A 235 16.27 -1.43 -8.91
C LEU A 235 15.64 -2.39 -9.93
N LYS A 236 14.45 -2.90 -9.62
CA LYS A 236 13.73 -3.87 -10.45
C LYS A 236 13.31 -3.30 -11.80
N HIS A 237 12.78 -2.08 -11.83
CA HIS A 237 12.15 -1.52 -13.05
C HIS A 237 12.97 -0.46 -13.78
N ARG A 238 14.03 0.08 -13.18
CA ARG A 238 14.85 1.18 -13.73
C ARG A 238 16.35 0.90 -13.67
N GLY A 239 16.74 -0.20 -13.02
CA GLY A 239 18.13 -0.64 -12.90
C GLY A 239 18.94 0.03 -11.79
N VAL A 240 20.15 -0.47 -11.60
CA VAL A 240 21.06 -0.11 -10.50
C VAL A 240 21.34 1.40 -10.43
N SER A 241 21.58 2.03 -11.58
CA SER A 241 21.92 3.47 -11.63
C SER A 241 20.77 4.34 -11.08
N ALA A 242 19.50 4.03 -11.43
CA ALA A 242 18.34 4.77 -10.94
C ALA A 242 18.14 4.58 -9.42
N ALA A 243 18.30 3.34 -8.94
CA ALA A 243 18.21 3.02 -7.52
C ALA A 243 19.30 3.75 -6.71
N GLU A 244 20.54 3.78 -7.23
CA GLU A 244 21.65 4.44 -6.55
C GLU A 244 21.52 5.97 -6.54
N HIS A 245 21.05 6.59 -7.63
CA HIS A 245 20.72 8.02 -7.63
C HIS A 245 19.62 8.35 -6.62
N ALA A 246 18.56 7.54 -6.57
CA ALA A 246 17.50 7.72 -5.58
C ALA A 246 18.02 7.55 -4.15
N ARG A 247 18.87 6.55 -3.89
CA ARG A 247 19.51 6.34 -2.58
C ARG A 247 20.26 7.60 -2.11
N ARG A 248 21.08 8.19 -2.99
CA ARG A 248 21.81 9.44 -2.67
C ARG A 248 20.88 10.60 -2.37
N VAL A 249 19.81 10.74 -3.12
CA VAL A 249 18.76 11.76 -2.89
C VAL A 249 18.06 11.52 -1.55
N ILE A 250 17.67 10.27 -1.28
CA ILE A 250 17.04 9.88 0.00
C ILE A 250 17.99 10.20 1.16
N LEU A 251 19.26 9.80 1.07
CA LEU A 251 20.27 10.08 2.10
C LEU A 251 20.40 11.59 2.38
N ALA A 252 20.52 12.40 1.32
CA ALA A 252 20.59 13.85 1.47
C ALA A 252 19.31 14.41 2.14
N GLY A 253 18.15 13.95 1.74
CA GLY A 253 16.86 14.35 2.31
C GLY A 253 16.70 13.92 3.78
N LEU A 254 17.18 12.73 4.15
CA LEU A 254 17.14 12.23 5.52
C LEU A 254 18.08 13.04 6.43
N ARG A 255 19.28 13.34 5.98
CA ARG A 255 20.22 14.22 6.70
C ARG A 255 19.61 15.61 6.91
N LEU A 256 19.00 16.20 5.87
CA LEU A 256 18.30 17.46 6.00
C LEU A 256 17.17 17.38 7.04
N ARG A 257 16.34 16.34 6.98
CA ARG A 257 15.23 16.11 7.92
C ARG A 257 15.72 15.91 9.35
N SER A 258 16.84 15.22 9.57
CA SER A 258 17.41 14.99 10.89
C SER A 258 17.88 16.29 11.58
N VAL A 259 18.20 17.34 10.80
CA VAL A 259 18.55 18.67 11.31
C VAL A 259 17.30 19.52 11.54
N VAL A 260 16.34 19.48 10.59
CA VAL A 260 15.09 20.27 10.66
C VAL A 260 14.17 19.79 11.78
N PHE A 261 14.05 18.47 11.98
CA PHE A 261 13.20 17.89 13.02
C PHE A 261 14.05 17.50 14.24
N ARG A 262 13.59 17.91 15.44
CA ARG A 262 14.25 17.64 16.71
C ARG A 262 13.58 16.49 17.47
N GLY A 263 14.20 16.00 18.54
CA GLY A 263 13.67 14.95 19.41
C GLY A 263 13.56 13.59 18.69
N GLU A 264 12.60 12.78 19.09
CA GLU A 264 12.38 11.41 18.57
C GLU A 264 12.28 11.37 17.06
N ARG A 265 11.53 12.31 16.44
CA ARG A 265 11.37 12.38 14.99
C ARG A 265 12.68 12.62 14.26
N GLY A 266 13.55 13.49 14.81
CA GLY A 266 14.90 13.71 14.27
C GLY A 266 15.78 12.48 14.43
N ALA A 267 15.63 11.73 15.53
CA ALA A 267 16.34 10.48 15.75
C ALA A 267 15.98 9.41 14.73
N VAL A 268 14.69 9.24 14.41
CA VAL A 268 14.23 8.31 13.35
C VAL A 268 14.86 8.63 12.00
N TYR A 269 14.97 9.91 11.64
CA TYR A 269 15.60 10.29 10.38
C TYR A 269 17.13 10.10 10.38
N ARG A 270 17.81 10.29 11.52
CA ARG A 270 19.26 9.97 11.64
C ARG A 270 19.50 8.49 11.47
N ASP A 271 18.79 7.67 12.24
CA ASP A 271 18.89 6.22 12.17
C ASP A 271 18.64 5.68 10.75
N ALA A 272 17.62 6.19 10.06
CA ALA A 272 17.37 5.85 8.67
C ALA A 272 18.47 6.35 7.71
N ALA A 273 19.06 7.53 7.98
CA ALA A 273 20.18 8.04 7.19
C ALA A 273 21.42 7.17 7.34
N ASP A 274 21.73 6.75 8.57
CA ASP A 274 22.87 5.88 8.87
C ASP A 274 22.69 4.52 8.19
N TRP A 275 21.48 3.95 8.24
CA TRP A 275 21.17 2.73 7.51
C TRP A 275 21.34 2.90 5.99
N VAL A 276 20.80 3.97 5.38
CA VAL A 276 20.97 4.24 3.94
C VAL A 276 22.43 4.49 3.54
N ALA A 277 23.24 5.03 4.46
CA ALA A 277 24.66 5.27 4.23
C ALA A 277 25.54 4.00 4.33
N ALA A 278 25.05 2.95 4.98
CA ALA A 278 25.83 1.74 5.27
C ALA A 278 26.25 0.93 4.03
N GLY A 279 25.59 1.14 2.88
CA GLY A 279 25.95 0.42 1.67
C GLY A 279 25.25 0.95 0.40
N PRO A 280 25.59 0.39 -0.78
CA PRO A 280 24.88 0.67 -2.02
C PRO A 280 23.45 0.11 -1.98
N ALA A 281 22.59 0.59 -2.89
CA ALA A 281 21.20 0.17 -2.93
C ALA A 281 21.01 -1.36 -3.02
N THR A 282 21.85 -2.04 -3.76
CA THR A 282 21.84 -3.52 -3.90
C THR A 282 22.05 -4.22 -2.56
N THR A 283 23.08 -3.86 -1.81
CA THR A 283 23.39 -4.46 -0.51
C THR A 283 22.32 -4.18 0.56
N LEU A 284 21.72 -2.97 0.55
CA LEU A 284 20.64 -2.62 1.46
C LEU A 284 19.37 -3.48 1.25
N LEU A 285 19.21 -4.05 0.05
CA LEU A 285 18.08 -4.90 -0.32
C LEU A 285 18.31 -6.39 -0.03
N GLU A 286 19.56 -6.83 0.09
CA GLU A 286 19.95 -8.20 0.41
C GLU A 286 19.90 -8.51 1.91
N SER A 287 20.01 -7.49 2.78
CA SER A 287 20.16 -7.63 4.23
C SER A 287 18.87 -8.01 5.01
N THR A 288 17.85 -8.57 4.35
CA THR A 288 16.51 -8.84 4.92
C THR A 288 16.06 -10.30 4.80
N ARG A 289 16.99 -11.24 4.72
CA ARG A 289 16.65 -12.67 4.85
C ARG A 289 17.11 -13.24 6.17
#